data_161a1398502c893b8b2bb7e26156d5f0
#
_entry.id   161a1398502c893b8b2bb7e26156d5f0
#
_cell.length_a   1.000
_cell.length_b   1.000
_cell.length_c   1.000
_cell.angle_alpha   90.00
_cell.angle_beta   90.00
_cell.angle_gamma   90.00
#
_symmetry.space_group_name_H-M   'P 1'
#
loop_
_entity.id
_entity.type
_entity.pdbx_description
1 polymer ?
#
loop_
_entity_poly.entity_id
_entity_poly.type
_entity_poly.pdbx_seq_one_letter_code
_entity_poly.pdbx_strand_id
1 'polypeptide(L)'
;MSASDVSASTTVSAPPEVVFAIIADPRQHARIDGSGTVRDAVEGPERLELGSTFGMKMKIGAPYRTKNTVVEYEADRLIAWRHIGTHRWRYELEPVGDGTLVTETWDLSHCNGPTKWVLGAMGYPKRHRKGIEQTLVKLKAAAEQDAAAI
;
A
#
# COMPACT_ATOMS: atom_id res chain seq x y z
N MET A 1 -1.84 23.72 7.73
CA MET A 1 -2.93 22.78 8.01
C MET A 1 -2.34 21.40 8.29
N SER A 2 -2.68 20.80 9.41
CA SER A 2 -2.12 19.52 9.82
C SER A 2 -2.72 18.36 9.00
N ALA A 3 -1.88 17.44 8.56
CA ALA A 3 -2.35 16.25 7.86
C ALA A 3 -3.01 15.27 8.85
N SER A 4 -3.97 14.51 8.37
CA SER A 4 -4.60 13.41 9.09
C SER A 4 -4.56 12.15 8.22
N ASP A 5 -4.85 11.00 8.82
CA ASP A 5 -4.88 9.73 8.10
C ASP A 5 -5.81 9.82 6.90
N VAL A 6 -5.42 9.15 5.82
CA VAL A 6 -6.23 9.03 4.61
C VAL A 6 -6.52 7.56 4.38
N SER A 7 -7.79 7.22 4.21
CA SER A 7 -8.22 5.83 4.06
C SER A 7 -9.30 5.72 2.99
N ALA A 8 -9.29 4.60 2.28
CA ALA A 8 -10.35 4.22 1.36
C ALA A 8 -10.48 2.70 1.32
N SER A 9 -11.64 2.21 0.90
CA SER A 9 -11.94 0.78 0.86
C SER A 9 -12.59 0.40 -0.46
N THR A 10 -12.43 -0.87 -0.83
CA THR A 10 -13.16 -1.48 -1.95
C THR A 10 -13.46 -2.93 -1.64
N THR A 11 -14.53 -3.45 -2.23
CA THR A 11 -14.84 -4.88 -2.16
C THR A 11 -14.31 -5.58 -3.42
N VAL A 12 -13.54 -6.64 -3.22
CA VAL A 12 -12.89 -7.41 -4.27
C VAL A 12 -13.51 -8.79 -4.36
N SER A 13 -13.88 -9.24 -5.57
CA SER A 13 -14.44 -10.58 -5.82
C SER A 13 -13.32 -11.62 -5.92
N ALA A 14 -12.55 -11.75 -4.85
CA ALA A 14 -11.46 -12.70 -4.71
C ALA A 14 -11.27 -13.02 -3.23
N PRO A 15 -10.81 -14.23 -2.86
CA PRO A 15 -10.56 -14.54 -1.47
C PRO A 15 -9.37 -13.76 -0.90
N PRO A 16 -9.30 -13.55 0.42
CA PRO A 16 -8.24 -12.76 1.03
C PRO A 16 -6.81 -13.20 0.68
N GLU A 17 -6.57 -14.50 0.59
CA GLU A 17 -5.25 -15.03 0.25
C GLU A 17 -4.79 -14.64 -1.15
N VAL A 18 -5.69 -14.51 -2.11
CA VAL A 18 -5.36 -14.07 -3.48
C VAL A 18 -5.01 -12.58 -3.48
N VAL A 19 -5.81 -11.77 -2.79
CA VAL A 19 -5.57 -10.34 -2.66
C VAL A 19 -4.25 -10.08 -1.93
N PHE A 20 -4.06 -10.76 -0.81
CA PHE A 20 -2.88 -10.58 0.04
C PHE A 20 -1.59 -11.00 -0.68
N ALA A 21 -1.63 -12.05 -1.50
CA ALA A 21 -0.48 -12.51 -2.27
C ALA A 21 0.08 -11.41 -3.19
N ILE A 22 -0.78 -10.56 -3.73
CA ILE A 22 -0.35 -9.44 -4.57
C ILE A 22 0.32 -8.37 -3.70
N ILE A 23 -0.30 -8.00 -2.59
CA ILE A 23 0.21 -6.94 -1.69
C ILE A 23 1.52 -7.37 -1.04
N ALA A 24 1.63 -8.64 -0.65
CA ALA A 24 2.80 -9.19 0.02
C ALA A 24 3.96 -9.53 -0.92
N ASP A 25 3.81 -9.35 -2.22
CA ASP A 25 4.88 -9.56 -3.18
C ASP A 25 5.36 -8.21 -3.73
N PRO A 26 6.61 -7.79 -3.37
CA PRO A 26 7.13 -6.50 -3.85
C PRO A 26 7.13 -6.36 -5.38
N ARG A 27 7.24 -7.47 -6.11
CA ARG A 27 7.27 -7.47 -7.58
C ARG A 27 5.92 -7.11 -8.19
N GLN A 28 4.85 -7.24 -7.42
CA GLN A 28 3.49 -6.88 -7.85
C GLN A 28 3.15 -5.42 -7.57
N HIS A 29 3.95 -4.69 -6.80
CA HIS A 29 3.61 -3.32 -6.40
C HIS A 29 3.49 -2.37 -7.59
N ALA A 30 4.35 -2.49 -8.61
CA ALA A 30 4.23 -1.68 -9.81
C ALA A 30 2.93 -1.95 -10.58
N ARG A 31 2.41 -3.18 -10.51
CA ARG A 31 1.16 -3.60 -11.15
C ARG A 31 -0.06 -2.89 -10.55
N ILE A 32 -0.03 -2.60 -9.26
CA ILE A 32 -1.17 -2.03 -8.53
C ILE A 32 -0.97 -0.57 -8.12
N ASP A 33 0.20 0.02 -8.35
CA ASP A 33 0.47 1.40 -7.94
C ASP A 33 -0.41 2.40 -8.67
N GLY A 34 -1.23 3.10 -7.91
CA GLY A 34 -2.10 4.16 -8.42
C GLY A 34 -1.45 5.54 -8.40
N SER A 35 -0.28 5.69 -7.76
CA SER A 35 0.43 6.96 -7.70
C SER A 35 1.19 7.30 -8.97
N GLY A 36 1.51 6.27 -9.78
CA GLY A 36 2.34 6.41 -10.97
C GLY A 36 3.82 6.58 -10.67
N THR A 37 4.23 6.48 -9.40
CA THR A 37 5.62 6.70 -8.99
C THR A 37 6.42 5.41 -8.83
N VAL A 38 5.77 4.29 -8.54
CA VAL A 38 6.44 2.98 -8.40
C VAL A 38 6.72 2.41 -9.78
N ARG A 39 7.98 2.08 -10.05
CA ARG A 39 8.40 1.56 -11.36
C ARG A 39 8.67 0.06 -11.32
N ASP A 40 9.47 -0.39 -10.35
CA ASP A 40 9.86 -1.79 -10.29
C ASP A 40 10.40 -2.13 -8.90
N ALA A 41 10.33 -3.41 -8.53
CA ALA A 41 11.00 -3.92 -7.34
C ALA A 41 12.50 -4.04 -7.61
N VAL A 42 13.31 -3.51 -6.72
CA VAL A 42 14.77 -3.56 -6.81
C VAL A 42 15.32 -4.74 -6.03
N GLU A 43 14.76 -4.97 -4.86
CA GLU A 43 15.20 -6.03 -3.93
C GLU A 43 14.04 -6.39 -3.00
N GLY A 44 14.14 -7.56 -2.39
CA GLY A 44 13.17 -8.03 -1.41
C GLY A 44 12.90 -9.52 -1.54
N PRO A 45 12.28 -10.12 -0.52
CA PRO A 45 11.90 -11.54 -0.55
C PRO A 45 10.75 -11.76 -1.53
N GLU A 46 10.50 -13.03 -1.87
CA GLU A 46 9.36 -13.40 -2.71
C GLU A 46 8.03 -13.07 -2.04
N ARG A 47 7.97 -13.18 -0.70
CA ARG A 47 6.81 -12.82 0.10
C ARG A 47 7.23 -12.02 1.32
N LEU A 48 6.58 -10.89 1.53
CA LEU A 48 6.82 -10.03 2.68
C LEU A 48 6.25 -10.64 3.95
N GLU A 49 6.99 -10.51 5.03
CA GLU A 49 6.61 -10.88 6.40
C GLU A 49 7.02 -9.77 7.36
N LEU A 50 6.70 -9.93 8.64
CA LEU A 50 7.10 -8.95 9.64
C LEU A 50 8.63 -8.80 9.65
N GLY A 51 9.11 -7.56 9.58
CA GLY A 51 10.53 -7.26 9.56
C GLY A 51 11.18 -7.34 8.19
N SER A 52 10.48 -7.84 7.17
CA SER A 52 11.01 -7.87 5.80
C SER A 52 11.34 -6.46 5.33
N THR A 53 12.43 -6.34 4.57
CA THR A 53 12.78 -5.09 3.88
C THR A 53 12.70 -5.29 2.38
N PHE A 54 12.28 -4.24 1.67
CA PHE A 54 12.23 -4.27 0.22
C PHE A 54 12.50 -2.89 -0.35
N GLY A 55 13.13 -2.87 -1.53
CA GLY A 55 13.44 -1.65 -2.24
C GLY A 55 12.59 -1.52 -3.49
N MET A 56 12.23 -0.29 -3.83
CA MET A 56 11.45 0.02 -5.02
C MET A 56 12.15 1.10 -5.82
N LYS A 57 12.12 0.96 -7.16
CA LYS A 57 12.46 2.06 -8.06
C LYS A 57 11.24 2.96 -8.18
N MET A 58 11.45 4.25 -7.90
CA MET A 58 10.41 5.27 -7.93
C MET A 58 10.78 6.34 -8.94
N LYS A 59 9.79 7.12 -9.38
CA LYS A 59 10.03 8.28 -10.22
C LYS A 59 9.04 9.39 -9.91
N ILE A 60 9.55 10.52 -9.43
CA ILE A 60 8.81 11.77 -9.32
C ILE A 60 9.73 12.82 -9.92
N GLY A 61 9.53 13.17 -11.20
CA GLY A 61 10.46 14.03 -11.92
C GLY A 61 11.78 13.32 -12.24
N ALA A 62 12.56 12.97 -11.20
CA ALA A 62 13.81 12.21 -11.33
C ALA A 62 13.66 10.81 -10.71
N PRO A 63 14.39 9.80 -11.20
CA PRO A 63 14.38 8.47 -10.61
C PRO A 63 15.02 8.49 -9.21
N TYR A 64 14.44 7.71 -8.28
CA TYR A 64 15.02 7.49 -6.96
C TYR A 64 14.64 6.11 -6.45
N ARG A 65 15.26 5.69 -5.35
CA ARG A 65 14.98 4.39 -4.70
C ARG A 65 14.47 4.61 -3.29
N THR A 66 13.51 3.77 -2.88
CA THR A 66 13.04 3.73 -1.50
C THR A 66 13.38 2.38 -0.88
N LYS A 67 13.62 2.39 0.42
CA LYS A 67 13.74 1.17 1.22
C LYS A 67 12.59 1.14 2.23
N ASN A 68 11.85 0.04 2.22
CA ASN A 68 10.66 -0.11 3.04
C ASN A 68 10.86 -1.26 4.02
N THR A 69 10.28 -1.14 5.21
CA THR A 69 10.31 -2.16 6.25
C THR A 69 8.89 -2.49 6.67
N VAL A 70 8.54 -3.78 6.67
CA VAL A 70 7.23 -4.24 7.14
C VAL A 70 7.20 -4.16 8.66
N VAL A 71 6.28 -3.38 9.21
CA VAL A 71 6.18 -3.08 10.64
C VAL A 71 4.91 -3.63 11.29
N GLU A 72 3.91 -4.02 10.49
CA GLU A 72 2.71 -4.71 10.96
C GLU A 72 2.43 -5.86 10.00
N TYR A 73 2.06 -7.02 10.52
CA TYR A 73 1.82 -8.20 9.68
C TYR A 73 0.93 -9.22 10.38
N GLU A 74 -0.10 -9.65 9.66
CA GLU A 74 -0.91 -10.81 9.98
C GLU A 74 -1.33 -11.45 8.65
N ALA A 75 -0.93 -12.69 8.42
CA ALA A 75 -1.12 -13.36 7.12
C ALA A 75 -2.57 -13.27 6.64
N ASP A 76 -2.74 -12.85 5.40
CA ASP A 76 -4.02 -12.71 4.69
C ASP A 76 -4.99 -11.67 5.30
N ARG A 77 -4.54 -10.88 6.28
CA ARG A 77 -5.38 -9.89 6.95
C ARG A 77 -4.79 -8.49 7.07
N LEU A 78 -3.50 -8.39 7.34
CA LEU A 78 -2.88 -7.10 7.67
C LEU A 78 -1.45 -7.06 7.21
N ILE A 79 -1.07 -6.00 6.53
CA ILE A 79 0.32 -5.67 6.25
C ILE A 79 0.48 -4.15 6.22
N ALA A 80 1.52 -3.65 6.88
CA ALA A 80 1.88 -2.25 6.82
C ALA A 80 3.39 -2.11 6.77
N TRP A 81 3.85 -1.13 6.00
CA TRP A 81 5.28 -0.81 5.92
C TRP A 81 5.51 0.69 6.01
N ARG A 82 6.74 1.04 6.38
CA ARG A 82 7.22 2.41 6.37
C ARG A 82 8.50 2.50 5.52
N HIS A 83 8.77 3.67 4.99
CA HIS A 83 10.04 3.91 4.31
C HIS A 83 10.79 5.05 5.00
N ILE A 84 10.68 6.27 4.55
CA ILE A 84 11.31 7.42 5.20
C ILE A 84 10.32 8.02 6.19
N GLY A 85 10.76 8.22 7.43
CA GLY A 85 9.94 8.83 8.47
C GLY A 85 9.06 7.81 9.19
N THR A 86 7.99 8.31 9.80
CA THR A 86 7.16 7.53 10.73
C THR A 86 5.77 7.22 10.20
N HIS A 87 5.41 7.72 9.02
CA HIS A 87 4.13 7.36 8.42
C HIS A 87 4.17 5.94 7.86
N ARG A 88 3.00 5.29 7.82
CA ARG A 88 2.86 3.90 7.36
C ARG A 88 1.85 3.81 6.23
N TRP A 89 2.10 2.87 5.33
CA TRP A 89 1.12 2.40 4.36
C TRP A 89 0.57 1.10 4.88
N ARG A 90 -0.75 1.03 5.13
CA ARG A 90 -1.40 -0.15 5.72
C ARG A 90 -2.49 -0.67 4.81
N TYR A 91 -2.52 -1.99 4.66
CA TYR A 91 -3.60 -2.72 4.00
C TYR A 91 -4.25 -3.65 5.00
N GLU A 92 -5.56 -3.55 5.14
CA GLU A 92 -6.36 -4.41 6.00
C GLU A 92 -7.37 -5.16 5.14
N LEU A 93 -7.47 -6.47 5.32
CA LEU A 93 -8.34 -7.36 4.56
C LEU A 93 -9.33 -8.04 5.49
N GLU A 94 -10.61 -8.01 5.11
CA GLU A 94 -11.69 -8.65 5.85
C GLU A 94 -12.52 -9.51 4.89
N PRO A 95 -12.71 -10.82 5.17
CA PRO A 95 -13.61 -11.64 4.37
C PRO A 95 -15.04 -11.10 4.42
N VAL A 96 -15.68 -10.94 3.27
CA VAL A 96 -17.07 -10.48 3.16
C VAL A 96 -17.75 -11.31 2.09
N GLY A 97 -18.66 -12.21 2.50
CA GLY A 97 -19.26 -13.16 1.56
C GLY A 97 -18.19 -14.02 0.90
N ASP A 98 -18.21 -14.10 -0.43
CA ASP A 98 -17.21 -14.82 -1.22
C ASP A 98 -15.99 -13.94 -1.59
N GLY A 99 -15.99 -12.70 -1.15
CA GLY A 99 -14.96 -11.73 -1.50
C GLY A 99 -14.21 -11.18 -0.30
N THR A 100 -13.56 -10.06 -0.52
CA THR A 100 -12.71 -9.40 0.48
C THR A 100 -12.98 -7.91 0.49
N LEU A 101 -13.20 -7.34 1.67
CA LEU A 101 -13.17 -5.89 1.86
C LEU A 101 -11.70 -5.50 2.10
N VAL A 102 -11.17 -4.66 1.25
CA VAL A 102 -9.79 -4.16 1.34
C VAL A 102 -9.82 -2.69 1.73
N THR A 103 -9.10 -2.35 2.80
CA THR A 103 -8.92 -0.97 3.24
C THR A 103 -7.45 -0.62 3.17
N GLU A 104 -7.12 0.43 2.44
CA GLU A 104 -5.77 0.99 2.40
C GLU A 104 -5.76 2.30 3.17
N THR A 105 -4.76 2.48 4.03
CA THR A 105 -4.63 3.66 4.88
C THR A 105 -3.22 4.23 4.80
N TRP A 106 -3.12 5.54 4.59
CA TRP A 106 -1.91 6.30 4.85
C TRP A 106 -1.99 6.77 6.30
N ASP A 107 -1.23 6.09 7.17
CA ASP A 107 -1.34 6.22 8.63
C ASP A 107 -0.28 7.18 9.16
N LEU A 108 -0.74 8.25 9.80
CA LEU A 108 0.09 9.28 10.39
C LEU A 108 0.13 9.21 11.93
N SER A 109 -0.44 8.16 12.53
CA SER A 109 -0.56 8.07 14.00
C SER A 109 0.79 8.09 14.73
N HIS A 110 1.87 7.69 14.04
CA HIS A 110 3.23 7.69 14.59
C HIS A 110 4.01 8.97 14.25
N CYS A 111 3.40 9.92 13.57
CA CYS A 111 4.02 11.20 13.22
C CYS A 111 3.78 12.24 14.31
N ASN A 112 4.76 13.11 14.54
CA ASN A 112 4.57 14.25 15.45
C ASN A 112 3.78 15.39 14.78
N GLY A 113 3.35 16.36 15.59
CA GLY A 113 2.57 17.49 15.11
C GLY A 113 3.27 18.32 14.02
N PRO A 114 4.53 18.72 14.18
CA PRO A 114 5.27 19.44 13.15
C PRO A 114 5.32 18.70 11.81
N THR A 115 5.57 17.38 11.82
CA THR A 115 5.59 16.56 10.61
C THR A 115 4.22 16.55 9.94
N LYS A 116 3.15 16.36 10.71
CA LYS A 116 1.78 16.40 10.18
C LYS A 116 1.45 17.73 9.54
N TRP A 117 1.89 18.82 10.15
CA TRP A 117 1.65 20.15 9.63
C TRP A 117 2.36 20.38 8.28
N VAL A 118 3.64 19.99 8.20
CA VAL A 118 4.42 20.10 6.95
C VAL A 118 3.78 19.27 5.83
N LEU A 119 3.39 18.03 6.12
CA LEU A 119 2.75 17.16 5.14
C LEU A 119 1.43 17.75 4.66
N GLY A 120 0.63 18.31 5.56
CA GLY A 120 -0.61 18.98 5.22
C GLY A 120 -0.39 20.22 4.32
N ALA A 121 0.59 21.05 4.67
CA ALA A 121 0.93 22.25 3.90
C ALA A 121 1.43 21.93 2.48
N MET A 122 2.09 20.77 2.29
CA MET A 122 2.57 20.32 0.99
C MET A 122 1.50 19.61 0.15
N GLY A 123 0.29 19.46 0.65
CA GLY A 123 -0.83 18.86 -0.08
C GLY A 123 -0.78 17.34 -0.22
N TYR A 124 0.03 16.65 0.60
CA TYR A 124 0.15 15.20 0.55
C TYR A 124 -1.15 14.44 0.81
N PRO A 125 -2.02 14.85 1.78
CA PRO A 125 -3.25 14.11 2.02
C PRO A 125 -4.14 13.97 0.79
N LYS A 126 -4.30 15.03 0.02
CA LYS A 126 -5.11 15.01 -1.21
C LYS A 126 -4.49 14.14 -2.29
N ARG A 127 -3.17 14.23 -2.46
CA ARG A 127 -2.41 13.41 -3.41
C ARG A 127 -2.52 11.93 -3.05
N HIS A 128 -2.35 11.59 -1.77
CA HIS A 128 -2.39 10.21 -1.32
C HIS A 128 -3.80 9.63 -1.38
N ARG A 129 -4.84 10.42 -1.11
CA ARG A 129 -6.22 9.98 -1.30
C ARG A 129 -6.46 9.54 -2.73
N LYS A 130 -6.05 10.34 -3.70
CA LYS A 130 -6.18 9.99 -5.11
C LYS A 130 -5.36 8.74 -5.46
N GLY A 131 -4.13 8.64 -4.97
CA GLY A 131 -3.27 7.48 -5.17
C GLY A 131 -3.87 6.21 -4.59
N ILE A 132 -4.39 6.27 -3.37
CA ILE A 132 -5.04 5.14 -2.70
C ILE A 132 -6.26 4.67 -3.51
N GLU A 133 -7.13 5.58 -3.91
CA GLU A 133 -8.31 5.23 -4.69
C GLU A 133 -7.94 4.53 -6.00
N GLN A 134 -6.92 5.03 -6.71
CA GLN A 134 -6.44 4.43 -7.94
C GLN A 134 -5.77 3.06 -7.69
N THR A 135 -5.00 2.94 -6.62
CA THR A 135 -4.39 1.66 -6.23
C THR A 135 -5.45 0.61 -5.96
N LEU A 136 -6.51 0.96 -5.24
CA LEU A 136 -7.60 0.02 -4.96
C LEU A 136 -8.31 -0.44 -6.22
N VAL A 137 -8.49 0.43 -7.20
CA VAL A 137 -9.05 0.05 -8.51
C VAL A 137 -8.16 -0.97 -9.20
N LYS A 138 -6.86 -0.74 -9.24
CA LYS A 138 -5.89 -1.65 -9.87
C LYS A 138 -5.74 -2.96 -9.11
N LEU A 139 -5.73 -2.90 -7.79
CA LEU A 139 -5.66 -4.10 -6.94
C LEU A 139 -6.88 -4.99 -7.14
N LYS A 140 -8.07 -4.38 -7.18
CA LYS A 140 -9.32 -5.10 -7.44
C LYS A 140 -9.26 -5.83 -8.78
N ALA A 141 -8.87 -5.14 -9.85
CA ALA A 141 -8.75 -5.73 -11.18
C ALA A 141 -7.74 -6.88 -11.21
N ALA A 142 -6.57 -6.67 -10.59
CA ALA A 142 -5.51 -7.67 -10.55
C ALA A 142 -5.91 -8.93 -9.77
N ALA A 143 -6.51 -8.74 -8.59
CA ALA A 143 -6.92 -9.86 -7.74
C ALA A 143 -8.07 -10.66 -8.36
N GLU A 144 -9.04 -9.99 -8.96
CA GLU A 144 -10.15 -10.66 -9.64
C GLU A 144 -9.67 -11.43 -10.87
N GLN A 145 -8.69 -10.90 -11.59
CA GLN A 145 -8.03 -11.60 -12.70
C GLN A 145 -7.28 -12.85 -12.20
N ASP A 146 -6.52 -12.71 -11.14
CA ASP A 146 -5.75 -13.82 -10.57
C ASP A 146 -6.67 -14.91 -10.01
N ALA A 147 -7.77 -14.54 -9.35
CA ALA A 147 -8.76 -15.48 -8.84
C ALA A 147 -9.44 -16.25 -9.96
N ALA A 148 -9.73 -15.62 -11.09
CA ALA A 148 -10.36 -16.26 -12.24
C ALA A 148 -9.42 -17.25 -12.95
N ALA A 149 -8.10 -17.14 -12.76
CA ALA A 149 -7.09 -18.00 -13.37
C ALA A 149 -6.80 -19.27 -12.56
N ILE A 150 -7.37 -19.39 -11.35
CA ILE A 150 -7.16 -20.56 -10.47
C ILE A 150 -8.04 -21.73 -10.90
#